data_21a4d3ac064d1a4bcd36bc9418f72c81
#
_entry.id   21a4d3ac064d1a4bcd36bc9418f72c81
#
_cell.length_a   1.000
_cell.length_b   1.000
_cell.length_c   1.000
_cell.angle_alpha   90.00
_cell.angle_beta   90.00
_cell.angle_gamma   90.00
#
_symmetry.space_group_name_H-M   'P 1'
#
loop_
_entity.id
_entity.type
_entity.pdbx_description
1 polymer ?
#
loop_
_entity_poly.entity_id
_entity_poly.type
_entity_poly.pdbx_seq_one_letter_code
_entity_poly.pdbx_strand_id
1 'polypeptide(L)'
;MHQPLVIPFNRLLITLSLLVWLSIPLFILYQAFNASSLGVMIFCVLCFMFMVGTSFRYVFDVLETYRQESLLVIDEQGINYAPVGTIAWQDIEYIQPYLESNKGFIYVYGIEIKIKKPEPYAAKIKPHKRKSFQKFSVLQISRYLLPIPAKKLVKQIAREYGSYYLFRLDEYGLTAAQLGTIAWQDIDDIRLSSEFPCSHGLTIKLKHPRLYLANIPPHEHKAFLSQPEFNLSSDWLPLPAKTLLQQIEQEYGSYYQPASSIEAA
;
A
#
# COMPACT_ATOMS: atom_id res chain seq x y z
N MET A 1 -22.38 -6.67 9.16
CA MET A 1 -21.47 -7.47 8.29
C MET A 1 -21.25 -6.67 7.02
N HIS A 2 -20.01 -6.24 6.77
CA HIS A 2 -19.66 -5.59 5.51
C HIS A 2 -19.63 -6.65 4.40
N GLN A 3 -20.14 -6.30 3.22
CA GLN A 3 -19.98 -7.17 2.06
C GLN A 3 -18.49 -7.17 1.64
N PRO A 4 -17.91 -8.32 1.30
CA PRO A 4 -16.52 -8.39 0.89
C PRO A 4 -16.28 -7.52 -0.36
N LEU A 5 -15.24 -6.70 -0.33
CA LEU A 5 -14.81 -5.91 -1.48
C LEU A 5 -13.99 -6.81 -2.41
N VAL A 6 -14.60 -7.23 -3.51
CA VAL A 6 -13.97 -8.07 -4.52
C VAL A 6 -13.38 -7.20 -5.62
N ILE A 7 -12.06 -7.25 -5.79
CA ILE A 7 -11.31 -6.53 -6.82
C ILE A 7 -10.95 -7.52 -7.94
N PRO A 8 -11.62 -7.45 -9.09
CA PRO A 8 -11.30 -8.30 -10.21
C PRO A 8 -10.00 -7.89 -10.89
N PHE A 9 -9.45 -8.75 -11.72
CA PHE A 9 -8.32 -8.39 -12.59
C PHE A 9 -8.74 -7.41 -13.68
N ASN A 10 -7.84 -6.52 -14.07
CA ASN A 10 -8.03 -5.67 -15.26
C ASN A 10 -7.74 -6.49 -16.53
N ARG A 11 -8.69 -7.35 -16.91
CA ARG A 11 -8.56 -8.27 -18.05
C ARG A 11 -8.22 -7.55 -19.37
N LEU A 12 -8.80 -6.38 -19.59
CA LEU A 12 -8.53 -5.59 -20.80
C LEU A 12 -7.06 -5.18 -20.91
N LEU A 13 -6.50 -4.59 -19.86
CA LEU A 13 -5.09 -4.16 -19.86
C LEU A 13 -4.13 -5.35 -19.97
N ILE A 14 -4.47 -6.47 -19.31
CA ILE A 14 -3.68 -7.69 -19.41
C ILE A 14 -3.70 -8.21 -20.85
N THR A 15 -4.86 -8.27 -21.49
CA THR A 15 -4.98 -8.72 -22.90
C THR A 15 -4.23 -7.81 -23.86
N LEU A 16 -4.36 -6.47 -23.70
CA LEU A 16 -3.61 -5.52 -24.51
C LEU A 16 -2.10 -5.67 -24.32
N SER A 17 -1.64 -5.85 -23.11
CA SER A 17 -0.23 -6.09 -22.80
C SER A 17 0.29 -7.38 -23.44
N LEU A 18 -0.50 -8.47 -23.44
CA LEU A 18 -0.17 -9.70 -24.15
C LEU A 18 -0.04 -9.49 -25.66
N LEU A 19 -0.98 -8.76 -26.29
CA LEU A 19 -0.94 -8.44 -27.70
C LEU A 19 0.32 -7.67 -28.08
N VAL A 20 0.69 -6.65 -27.26
CA VAL A 20 1.93 -5.89 -27.48
C VAL A 20 3.16 -6.81 -27.36
N TRP A 21 3.24 -7.63 -26.30
CA TRP A 21 4.37 -8.54 -26.09
C TRP A 21 4.52 -9.59 -27.20
N LEU A 22 3.41 -10.06 -27.79
CA LEU A 22 3.45 -11.01 -28.89
C LEU A 22 3.77 -10.34 -30.25
N SER A 23 3.42 -9.07 -30.42
CA SER A 23 3.70 -8.34 -31.67
C SER A 23 5.18 -8.04 -31.85
N ILE A 24 5.94 -7.82 -30.78
CA ILE A 24 7.38 -7.48 -30.85
C ILE A 24 8.20 -8.61 -31.50
N PRO A 25 8.10 -9.88 -31.06
CA PRO A 25 8.82 -10.98 -31.72
C PRO A 25 8.46 -11.12 -33.20
N LEU A 26 7.17 -10.97 -33.54
CA LEU A 26 6.71 -11.02 -34.93
C LEU A 26 7.32 -9.91 -35.80
N PHE A 27 7.44 -8.71 -35.25
CA PHE A 27 8.10 -7.59 -35.95
C PHE A 27 9.60 -7.87 -36.16
N ILE A 28 10.30 -8.40 -35.15
CA ILE A 28 11.71 -8.77 -35.25
C ILE A 28 11.89 -9.87 -36.31
N LEU A 29 11.01 -10.85 -36.34
CA LEU A 29 11.05 -11.93 -37.35
C LEU A 29 10.85 -11.38 -38.76
N TYR A 30 9.89 -10.45 -38.96
CA TYR A 30 9.68 -9.75 -40.20
C TYR A 30 10.92 -9.00 -40.68
N GLN A 31 11.62 -8.31 -39.75
CA GLN A 31 12.89 -7.64 -40.07
C GLN A 31 13.99 -8.62 -40.44
N ALA A 32 14.05 -9.81 -39.83
CA ALA A 32 15.03 -10.84 -40.20
C ALA A 32 14.85 -11.33 -41.63
N PHE A 33 13.61 -11.52 -42.09
CA PHE A 33 13.33 -11.95 -43.49
C PHE A 33 13.67 -10.88 -44.53
N ASN A 34 13.60 -9.59 -44.15
CA ASN A 34 13.93 -8.49 -45.04
C ASN A 34 15.37 -7.99 -44.92
N ALA A 35 16.21 -8.67 -44.14
CA ALA A 35 17.59 -8.25 -43.92
C ALA A 35 18.44 -8.45 -45.17
N SER A 36 19.16 -7.41 -45.59
CA SER A 36 20.05 -7.41 -46.75
C SER A 36 21.40 -8.08 -46.48
N SER A 37 21.77 -8.29 -45.24
CA SER A 37 23.04 -8.92 -44.84
C SER A 37 22.82 -10.10 -43.91
N LEU A 38 23.67 -11.13 -44.06
CA LEU A 38 23.65 -12.32 -43.24
C LEU A 38 23.84 -12.01 -41.75
N GLY A 39 24.73 -11.04 -41.43
CA GLY A 39 24.99 -10.65 -40.04
C GLY A 39 23.77 -10.05 -39.35
N VAL A 40 23.03 -9.18 -40.06
CA VAL A 40 21.78 -8.59 -39.53
C VAL A 40 20.72 -9.68 -39.35
N MET A 41 20.60 -10.60 -40.31
CA MET A 41 19.66 -11.72 -40.20
C MET A 41 19.92 -12.57 -38.96
N ILE A 42 21.20 -12.98 -38.75
CA ILE A 42 21.58 -13.78 -37.56
C ILE A 42 21.26 -13.02 -36.27
N PHE A 43 21.60 -11.72 -36.19
CA PHE A 43 21.29 -10.89 -35.02
C PHE A 43 19.78 -10.83 -34.75
N CYS A 44 18.96 -10.60 -35.76
CA CYS A 44 17.49 -10.57 -35.60
C CYS A 44 16.95 -11.92 -35.16
N VAL A 45 17.48 -13.05 -35.67
CA VAL A 45 17.06 -14.40 -35.22
C VAL A 45 17.40 -14.63 -33.75
N LEU A 46 18.59 -14.23 -33.30
CA LEU A 46 18.96 -14.34 -31.88
C LEU A 46 18.07 -13.48 -30.98
N CYS A 47 17.80 -12.25 -31.40
CA CYS A 47 16.84 -11.35 -30.66
C CYS A 47 15.44 -11.97 -30.62
N PHE A 48 14.97 -12.55 -31.72
CA PHE A 48 13.68 -13.24 -31.76
C PHE A 48 13.61 -14.42 -30.77
N MET A 49 14.61 -15.28 -30.74
CA MET A 49 14.69 -16.42 -29.81
C MET A 49 14.67 -15.95 -28.35
N PHE A 50 15.43 -14.92 -28.03
CA PHE A 50 15.43 -14.31 -26.70
C PHE A 50 14.06 -13.75 -26.32
N MET A 51 13.44 -12.99 -27.23
CA MET A 51 12.13 -12.38 -26.99
C MET A 51 11.01 -13.44 -26.89
N VAL A 52 11.06 -14.51 -27.67
CA VAL A 52 10.11 -15.64 -27.53
C VAL A 52 10.24 -16.29 -26.15
N GLY A 53 11.46 -16.52 -25.67
CA GLY A 53 11.69 -17.10 -24.35
C GLY A 53 11.14 -16.23 -23.21
N THR A 54 11.36 -14.92 -23.27
CA THR A 54 10.84 -13.97 -22.28
C THR A 54 9.33 -13.82 -22.38
N SER A 55 8.78 -13.76 -23.60
CA SER A 55 7.32 -13.68 -23.85
C SER A 55 6.59 -14.91 -23.35
N PHE A 56 7.16 -16.11 -23.56
CA PHE A 56 6.57 -17.36 -23.10
C PHE A 56 6.40 -17.37 -21.57
N ARG A 57 7.45 -16.95 -20.86
CA ARG A 57 7.38 -16.84 -19.39
C ARG A 57 6.32 -15.84 -18.95
N TYR A 58 6.28 -14.67 -19.60
CA TYR A 58 5.27 -13.65 -19.32
C TYR A 58 3.84 -14.16 -19.56
N VAL A 59 3.60 -14.81 -20.71
CA VAL A 59 2.29 -15.41 -21.05
C VAL A 59 1.88 -16.43 -20.00
N PHE A 60 2.80 -17.28 -19.54
CA PHE A 60 2.50 -18.27 -18.52
C PHE A 60 2.10 -17.62 -17.19
N ASP A 61 2.83 -16.59 -16.73
CA ASP A 61 2.50 -15.85 -15.52
C ASP A 61 1.12 -15.15 -15.63
N VAL A 62 0.80 -14.66 -16.82
CA VAL A 62 -0.49 -14.04 -17.12
C VAL A 62 -1.62 -15.06 -17.16
N LEU A 63 -1.43 -16.21 -17.79
CA LEU A 63 -2.45 -17.28 -17.84
C LEU A 63 -2.75 -17.83 -16.44
N GLU A 64 -1.73 -17.97 -15.59
CA GLU A 64 -1.92 -18.35 -14.20
C GLU A 64 -2.78 -17.30 -13.46
N THR A 65 -2.54 -16.00 -13.75
CA THR A 65 -3.35 -14.90 -13.22
C THR A 65 -4.81 -14.95 -13.71
N TYR A 66 -5.04 -15.30 -14.98
CA TYR A 66 -6.39 -15.42 -15.56
C TYR A 66 -7.24 -16.54 -14.96
N ARG A 67 -6.59 -17.59 -14.43
CA ARG A 67 -7.31 -18.70 -13.76
C ARG A 67 -7.91 -18.30 -12.41
N GLN A 68 -7.52 -17.16 -11.87
CA GLN A 68 -8.02 -16.66 -10.59
C GLN A 68 -9.25 -15.77 -10.84
N GLU A 69 -10.30 -15.96 -10.07
CA GLU A 69 -11.55 -15.21 -10.21
C GLU A 69 -11.37 -13.74 -9.80
N SER A 70 -10.53 -13.48 -8.82
CA SER A 70 -10.28 -12.12 -8.28
C SER A 70 -8.80 -11.90 -7.98
N LEU A 71 -8.36 -10.65 -8.11
CA LEU A 71 -7.03 -10.21 -7.71
C LEU A 71 -6.92 -10.09 -6.20
N LEU A 72 -7.89 -9.43 -5.61
CA LEU A 72 -8.00 -9.17 -4.18
C LEU A 72 -9.42 -9.43 -3.72
N VAL A 73 -9.56 -10.06 -2.57
CA VAL A 73 -10.80 -10.08 -1.80
C VAL A 73 -10.50 -9.49 -0.44
N ILE A 74 -11.23 -8.45 -0.07
CA ILE A 74 -11.02 -7.71 1.16
C ILE A 74 -12.28 -7.88 2.00
N ASP A 75 -12.12 -8.42 3.19
CA ASP A 75 -13.22 -8.72 4.11
C ASP A 75 -12.82 -8.42 5.57
N GLU A 76 -13.64 -8.80 6.51
CA GLU A 76 -13.41 -8.59 7.94
C GLU A 76 -12.17 -9.36 8.48
N GLN A 77 -11.73 -10.40 7.79
CA GLN A 77 -10.57 -11.21 8.20
C GLN A 77 -9.24 -10.61 7.72
N GLY A 78 -9.27 -9.88 6.59
CA GLY A 78 -8.07 -9.31 5.99
C GLY A 78 -8.13 -9.12 4.50
N ILE A 79 -6.96 -9.17 3.88
CA ILE A 79 -6.78 -9.07 2.43
C ILE A 79 -6.37 -10.44 1.90
N ASN A 80 -7.23 -11.07 1.14
CA ASN A 80 -6.87 -12.25 0.38
C ASN A 80 -6.30 -11.82 -0.97
N TYR A 81 -4.99 -11.98 -1.13
CA TYR A 81 -4.27 -11.77 -2.38
C TYR A 81 -3.83 -13.13 -2.92
N ALA A 82 -4.35 -13.51 -4.05
CA ALA A 82 -4.23 -14.86 -4.58
C ALA A 82 -2.83 -15.51 -4.55
N PRO A 83 -1.71 -14.78 -4.84
CA PRO A 83 -0.36 -15.36 -4.75
C PRO A 83 0.14 -15.61 -3.32
N VAL A 84 -0.48 -15.00 -2.31
CA VAL A 84 0.00 -15.03 -0.92
C VAL A 84 -1.03 -15.66 0.02
N GLY A 85 -2.31 -15.63 -0.38
CA GLY A 85 -3.46 -16.02 0.45
C GLY A 85 -3.91 -14.87 1.35
N THR A 86 -4.66 -15.20 2.39
CA THR A 86 -5.22 -14.20 3.31
C THR A 86 -4.14 -13.64 4.23
N ILE A 87 -4.02 -12.31 4.22
CA ILE A 87 -3.16 -11.51 5.10
C ILE A 87 -4.10 -10.90 6.13
N ALA A 88 -3.97 -11.31 7.39
CA ALA A 88 -4.83 -10.80 8.45
C ALA A 88 -4.57 -9.31 8.71
N TRP A 89 -5.62 -8.54 9.06
CA TRP A 89 -5.50 -7.10 9.34
C TRP A 89 -4.45 -6.77 10.39
N GLN A 90 -4.35 -7.59 11.44
CA GLN A 90 -3.37 -7.43 12.52
C GLN A 90 -1.91 -7.53 12.04
N ASP A 91 -1.67 -8.23 10.95
CA ASP A 91 -0.34 -8.40 10.36
C ASP A 91 0.00 -7.28 9.35
N ILE A 92 -0.97 -6.44 8.99
CA ILE A 92 -0.75 -5.30 8.10
C ILE A 92 -0.26 -4.11 8.92
N GLU A 93 0.84 -3.50 8.49
CA GLU A 93 1.38 -2.28 9.07
C GLU A 93 0.76 -1.05 8.40
N TYR A 94 0.77 -1.02 7.05
CA TYR A 94 0.10 -0.01 6.26
C TYR A 94 -0.25 -0.50 4.85
N ILE A 95 -1.16 0.23 4.22
CA ILE A 95 -1.51 0.09 2.80
C ILE A 95 -1.43 1.49 2.20
N GLN A 96 -0.61 1.65 1.16
CA GLN A 96 -0.45 2.94 0.51
C GLN A 96 -0.33 2.79 -1.00
N PRO A 97 -0.58 3.89 -1.78
CA PRO A 97 -0.23 3.90 -3.19
C PRO A 97 1.29 3.77 -3.34
N TYR A 98 1.74 2.79 -4.15
CA TYR A 98 3.14 2.66 -4.48
C TYR A 98 3.54 3.74 -5.48
N LEU A 99 4.55 4.54 -5.09
CA LEU A 99 5.06 5.64 -5.88
C LEU A 99 6.47 5.31 -6.36
N GLU A 100 6.70 5.42 -7.65
CA GLU A 100 8.04 5.35 -8.22
C GLU A 100 8.41 6.71 -8.81
N SER A 101 9.61 7.18 -8.47
CA SER A 101 10.18 8.41 -9.03
C SER A 101 11.13 8.04 -10.17
N ASN A 102 10.83 8.48 -11.37
CA ASN A 102 11.73 8.34 -12.52
C ASN A 102 11.97 9.71 -13.15
N LYS A 103 13.24 10.15 -13.18
CA LYS A 103 13.68 11.41 -13.79
C LYS A 103 12.89 12.66 -13.33
N GLY A 104 12.54 12.73 -12.04
CA GLY A 104 11.81 13.86 -11.45
C GLY A 104 10.29 13.80 -11.60
N PHE A 105 9.75 12.81 -12.29
CA PHE A 105 8.31 12.57 -12.33
C PHE A 105 7.93 11.46 -11.34
N ILE A 106 6.88 11.71 -10.55
CA ILE A 106 6.33 10.73 -9.61
C ILE A 106 5.16 10.03 -10.28
N TYR A 107 5.28 8.72 -10.45
CA TYR A 107 4.21 7.89 -11.00
C TYR A 107 3.62 6.98 -9.92
N VAL A 108 2.30 6.82 -9.93
CA VAL A 108 1.62 5.83 -9.10
C VAL A 108 1.66 4.49 -9.81
N TYR A 109 2.46 3.55 -9.30
CA TYR A 109 2.67 2.24 -9.92
C TYR A 109 1.72 1.15 -9.43
N GLY A 110 1.02 1.37 -8.32
CA GLY A 110 0.12 0.38 -7.75
C GLY A 110 -0.18 0.62 -6.29
N ILE A 111 -0.43 -0.44 -5.56
CA ILE A 111 -0.57 -0.41 -4.10
C ILE A 111 0.56 -1.20 -3.45
N GLU A 112 0.96 -0.73 -2.30
CA GLU A 112 1.96 -1.34 -1.44
C GLU A 112 1.32 -1.71 -0.12
N ILE A 113 1.50 -2.97 0.30
CA ILE A 113 1.05 -3.50 1.56
C ILE A 113 2.28 -3.89 2.37
N LYS A 114 2.51 -3.21 3.47
CA LYS A 114 3.58 -3.54 4.42
C LYS A 114 3.06 -4.52 5.44
N ILE A 115 3.84 -5.58 5.69
CA ILE A 115 3.46 -6.66 6.57
C ILE A 115 4.42 -6.69 7.77
N LYS A 116 3.86 -6.68 9.00
CA LYS A 116 4.64 -6.69 10.25
C LYS A 116 5.45 -7.98 10.43
N LYS A 117 4.83 -9.12 10.08
CA LYS A 117 5.43 -10.46 10.20
C LYS A 117 5.39 -11.16 8.85
N PRO A 118 6.42 -11.01 8.00
CA PRO A 118 6.42 -11.55 6.64
C PRO A 118 6.65 -13.07 6.55
N GLU A 119 7.19 -13.71 7.61
CA GLU A 119 7.61 -15.10 7.59
C GLU A 119 6.50 -16.08 7.18
N PRO A 120 5.28 -16.03 7.77
CA PRO A 120 4.20 -16.95 7.42
C PRO A 120 3.77 -16.84 5.94
N TYR A 121 3.94 -15.66 5.37
CA TYR A 121 3.51 -15.35 4.01
C TYR A 121 4.61 -15.63 2.97
N ALA A 122 5.89 -15.54 3.38
CA ALA A 122 7.03 -15.73 2.49
C ALA A 122 7.08 -17.14 1.86
N ALA A 123 6.60 -18.16 2.58
CA ALA A 123 6.56 -19.54 2.08
C ALA A 123 5.70 -19.69 0.82
N LYS A 124 4.64 -18.88 0.68
CA LYS A 124 3.69 -18.91 -0.43
C LYS A 124 4.16 -18.10 -1.64
N ILE A 125 5.14 -17.22 -1.46
CA ILE A 125 5.67 -16.35 -2.52
C ILE A 125 6.64 -17.12 -3.42
N LYS A 126 6.59 -16.86 -4.73
CA LYS A 126 7.51 -17.46 -5.72
C LYS A 126 8.97 -17.29 -5.28
N PRO A 127 9.83 -18.32 -5.40
CA PRO A 127 11.19 -18.32 -4.83
C PRO A 127 12.04 -17.10 -5.20
N HIS A 128 11.94 -16.61 -6.44
CA HIS A 128 12.71 -15.47 -6.92
C HIS A 128 12.31 -14.12 -6.30
N LYS A 129 11.08 -14.00 -5.77
CA LYS A 129 10.57 -12.81 -5.07
C LYS A 129 10.70 -12.92 -3.55
N ARG A 130 10.89 -14.13 -3.02
CA ARG A 130 10.87 -14.40 -1.58
C ARG A 130 11.94 -13.63 -0.81
N LYS A 131 13.18 -13.57 -1.31
CA LYS A 131 14.28 -12.85 -0.66
C LYS A 131 13.99 -11.35 -0.55
N SER A 132 13.47 -10.74 -1.61
CA SER A 132 13.09 -9.32 -1.60
C SER A 132 11.93 -9.07 -0.62
N PHE A 133 10.91 -9.93 -0.64
CA PHE A 133 9.78 -9.83 0.27
C PHE A 133 10.22 -9.97 1.73
N GLN A 134 11.05 -10.95 2.08
CA GLN A 134 11.58 -11.12 3.44
C GLN A 134 12.42 -9.93 3.90
N LYS A 135 13.20 -9.32 2.98
CA LYS A 135 14.04 -8.17 3.30
C LYS A 135 13.23 -6.89 3.57
N PHE A 136 12.21 -6.64 2.78
CA PHE A 136 11.48 -5.38 2.82
C PHE A 136 10.11 -5.50 3.51
N SER A 137 9.61 -6.72 3.69
CA SER A 137 8.28 -7.03 4.25
C SER A 137 7.13 -6.34 3.49
N VAL A 138 7.35 -6.10 2.19
CA VAL A 138 6.46 -5.31 1.34
C VAL A 138 5.93 -6.15 0.19
N LEU A 139 4.62 -6.11 0.02
CA LEU A 139 3.91 -6.68 -1.10
C LEU A 139 3.46 -5.56 -2.04
N GLN A 140 3.94 -5.59 -3.28
CA GLN A 140 3.58 -4.61 -4.30
C GLN A 140 2.64 -5.22 -5.33
N ILE A 141 1.51 -4.55 -5.56
CA ILE A 141 0.50 -4.93 -6.55
C ILE A 141 0.47 -3.85 -7.63
N SER A 142 0.90 -4.23 -8.83
CA SER A 142 1.01 -3.30 -9.95
C SER A 142 -0.34 -2.70 -10.36
N ARG A 143 -0.33 -1.43 -10.74
CA ARG A 143 -1.51 -0.71 -11.25
C ARG A 143 -2.15 -1.39 -12.47
N TYR A 144 -1.35 -2.11 -13.27
CA TYR A 144 -1.85 -2.80 -14.47
C TYR A 144 -2.79 -3.97 -14.13
N LEU A 145 -2.70 -4.50 -12.91
CA LEU A 145 -3.58 -5.53 -12.42
C LEU A 145 -4.88 -4.95 -11.82
N LEU A 146 -4.87 -3.68 -11.44
CA LEU A 146 -5.98 -3.02 -10.75
C LEU A 146 -6.99 -2.45 -11.76
N PRO A 147 -8.29 -2.71 -11.59
CA PRO A 147 -9.34 -2.16 -12.45
C PRO A 147 -9.64 -0.68 -12.15
N ILE A 148 -9.22 -0.20 -10.99
CA ILE A 148 -9.41 1.17 -10.52
C ILE A 148 -8.06 1.80 -10.11
N PRO A 149 -7.92 3.12 -10.15
CA PRO A 149 -6.70 3.80 -9.74
C PRO A 149 -6.30 3.44 -8.29
N ALA A 150 -5.02 3.17 -8.07
CA ALA A 150 -4.48 2.74 -6.77
C ALA A 150 -4.87 3.69 -5.62
N LYS A 151 -4.79 5.03 -5.83
CA LYS A 151 -5.21 6.01 -4.82
C LYS A 151 -6.69 5.86 -4.44
N LYS A 152 -7.55 5.61 -5.43
CA LYS A 152 -8.99 5.42 -5.18
C LYS A 152 -9.24 4.12 -4.40
N LEU A 153 -8.54 3.04 -4.74
CA LEU A 153 -8.64 1.76 -4.05
C LEU A 153 -8.17 1.88 -2.60
N VAL A 154 -6.99 2.46 -2.36
CA VAL A 154 -6.48 2.67 -0.99
C VAL A 154 -7.45 3.50 -0.15
N LYS A 155 -8.01 4.58 -0.73
CA LYS A 155 -9.02 5.40 -0.03
C LYS A 155 -10.30 4.61 0.28
N GLN A 156 -10.73 3.73 -0.62
CA GLN A 156 -11.88 2.87 -0.40
C GLN A 156 -11.60 1.86 0.71
N ILE A 157 -10.44 1.20 0.69
CA ILE A 157 -10.00 0.27 1.74
C ILE A 157 -9.93 0.99 3.10
N ALA A 158 -9.34 2.18 3.14
CA ALA A 158 -9.25 2.97 4.36
C ALA A 158 -10.63 3.34 4.93
N ARG A 159 -11.57 3.71 4.06
CA ARG A 159 -12.93 4.06 4.48
C ARG A 159 -13.72 2.87 5.00
N GLU A 160 -13.63 1.71 4.34
CA GLU A 160 -14.45 0.54 4.65
C GLU A 160 -13.81 -0.36 5.72
N TYR A 161 -12.48 -0.43 5.75
CA TYR A 161 -11.72 -1.36 6.61
C TYR A 161 -10.64 -0.68 7.45
N GLY A 162 -10.55 0.65 7.43
CA GLY A 162 -9.50 1.40 8.13
C GLY A 162 -9.49 1.17 9.64
N SER A 163 -10.66 0.92 10.23
CA SER A 163 -10.81 0.59 11.65
C SER A 163 -10.06 -0.70 12.05
N TYR A 164 -9.76 -1.58 11.11
CA TYR A 164 -9.06 -2.84 11.40
C TYR A 164 -7.53 -2.68 11.41
N TYR A 165 -6.97 -1.67 10.72
CA TYR A 165 -5.51 -1.59 10.53
C TYR A 165 -4.90 -0.18 10.57
N LEU A 166 -5.66 0.89 10.26
CA LEU A 166 -5.10 2.24 10.16
C LEU A 166 -5.37 3.08 11.41
N PHE A 167 -6.61 3.06 11.87
CA PHE A 167 -7.08 3.96 12.91
C PHE A 167 -8.25 3.34 13.65
N ARG A 168 -8.11 3.19 14.94
CA ARG A 168 -9.16 2.69 15.82
C ARG A 168 -9.23 3.55 17.07
N LEU A 169 -10.44 3.89 17.48
CA LEU A 169 -10.72 4.52 18.75
C LEU A 169 -11.43 3.51 19.65
N ASP A 170 -10.96 3.40 20.86
CA ASP A 170 -11.63 2.63 21.91
C ASP A 170 -11.41 3.28 23.28
N GLU A 171 -11.95 2.70 24.34
CA GLU A 171 -11.85 3.20 25.70
C GLU A 171 -10.40 3.31 26.23
N TYR A 172 -9.46 2.57 25.65
CA TYR A 172 -8.05 2.56 26.08
C TYR A 172 -7.23 3.65 25.38
N GLY A 173 -7.63 4.06 24.17
CA GLY A 173 -6.86 5.03 23.42
C GLY A 173 -7.15 5.06 21.93
N LEU A 174 -6.21 5.67 21.24
CA LEU A 174 -6.18 5.80 19.80
C LEU A 174 -5.13 4.84 19.26
N THR A 175 -5.53 3.90 18.41
CA THR A 175 -4.60 3.01 17.70
C THR A 175 -4.33 3.58 16.31
N ALA A 176 -3.06 3.86 16.02
CA ALA A 176 -2.60 4.28 14.70
C ALA A 176 -1.57 3.27 14.18
N ALA A 177 -1.65 2.90 12.90
CA ALA A 177 -0.81 1.85 12.30
C ALA A 177 0.70 2.05 12.55
N GLN A 178 1.17 3.30 12.59
CA GLN A 178 2.59 3.65 12.74
C GLN A 178 3.07 3.65 14.20
N LEU A 179 2.22 3.99 15.14
CA LEU A 179 2.58 4.15 16.56
C LEU A 179 2.03 3.05 17.47
N GLY A 180 1.14 2.19 16.95
CA GLY A 180 0.38 1.27 17.78
C GLY A 180 -0.71 1.99 18.59
N THR A 181 -1.07 1.45 19.76
CA THR A 181 -2.09 2.06 20.61
C THR A 181 -1.45 3.13 21.49
N ILE A 182 -1.98 4.35 21.36
CA ILE A 182 -1.63 5.52 22.16
C ILE A 182 -2.71 5.67 23.22
N ALA A 183 -2.36 5.51 24.49
CA ALA A 183 -3.31 5.68 25.57
C ALA A 183 -3.81 7.13 25.65
N TRP A 184 -5.09 7.35 25.96
CA TRP A 184 -5.66 8.70 26.06
C TRP A 184 -4.88 9.61 26.99
N GLN A 185 -4.40 9.09 28.11
CA GLN A 185 -3.59 9.83 29.09
C GLN A 185 -2.24 10.33 28.54
N ASP A 186 -1.72 9.69 27.48
CA ASP A 186 -0.43 10.05 26.86
C ASP A 186 -0.61 11.06 25.73
N ILE A 187 -1.83 11.42 25.38
CA ILE A 187 -2.14 12.43 24.39
C ILE A 187 -2.17 13.81 25.06
N ASP A 188 -1.36 14.73 24.54
CA ASP A 188 -1.32 16.12 24.96
C ASP A 188 -2.34 16.98 24.23
N ASP A 189 -2.41 16.83 22.91
CA ASP A 189 -3.30 17.59 22.04
C ASP A 189 -3.68 16.80 20.80
N ILE A 190 -4.90 17.01 20.30
CA ILE A 190 -5.38 16.54 19.00
C ILE A 190 -5.97 17.73 18.27
N ARG A 191 -5.44 18.06 17.11
CA ARG A 191 -5.90 19.21 16.33
C ARG A 191 -5.95 18.90 14.84
N LEU A 192 -6.65 19.74 14.08
CA LEU A 192 -6.61 19.68 12.63
C LEU A 192 -5.21 20.07 12.16
N SER A 193 -4.65 19.26 11.27
CA SER A 193 -3.36 19.57 10.64
C SER A 193 -3.52 20.78 9.72
N SER A 194 -2.68 21.80 9.90
CA SER A 194 -2.61 23.00 9.06
C SER A 194 -1.46 22.96 8.05
N GLU A 195 -0.63 21.93 8.09
CA GLU A 195 0.59 21.87 7.28
C GLU A 195 0.32 21.40 5.84
N PHE A 196 0.80 22.19 4.90
CA PHE A 196 0.86 21.85 3.48
C PHE A 196 1.96 20.78 3.26
N PRO A 197 1.70 19.67 2.49
CA PRO A 197 0.59 19.46 1.57
C PRO A 197 -0.59 18.66 2.14
N CYS A 198 -0.62 18.33 3.43
CA CYS A 198 -1.63 17.47 4.07
C CYS A 198 -2.72 18.28 4.80
N SER A 199 -3.23 19.32 4.18
CA SER A 199 -4.09 20.36 4.77
C SER A 199 -5.41 19.91 5.41
N HIS A 200 -5.66 18.61 5.61
CA HIS A 200 -6.96 18.12 6.11
C HIS A 200 -6.82 16.87 6.99
N GLY A 201 -5.71 16.70 7.65
CA GLY A 201 -5.45 15.57 8.55
C GLY A 201 -5.65 15.91 10.04
N LEU A 202 -5.23 15.01 10.91
CA LEU A 202 -5.13 15.22 12.34
C LEU A 202 -3.66 15.23 12.77
N THR A 203 -3.30 16.19 13.62
CA THR A 203 -2.03 16.20 14.33
C THR A 203 -2.28 15.77 15.76
N ILE A 204 -1.56 14.76 16.22
CA ILE A 204 -1.63 14.23 17.58
C ILE A 204 -0.32 14.54 18.27
N LYS A 205 -0.36 15.25 19.37
CA LYS A 205 0.81 15.58 20.20
C LYS A 205 0.86 14.66 21.41
N LEU A 206 2.05 14.13 21.73
CA LEU A 206 2.24 13.15 22.79
C LEU A 206 2.92 13.78 24.00
N LYS A 207 2.44 13.43 25.21
CA LYS A 207 3.08 13.80 26.50
C LYS A 207 4.35 12.98 26.76
N HIS A 208 4.32 11.68 26.40
CA HIS A 208 5.39 10.73 26.68
C HIS A 208 5.91 10.05 25.40
N PRO A 209 6.53 10.78 24.45
CA PRO A 209 6.91 10.25 23.15
C PRO A 209 7.91 9.09 23.22
N ARG A 210 8.71 9.00 24.30
CA ARG A 210 9.68 7.90 24.47
C ARG A 210 9.06 6.52 24.54
N LEU A 211 7.81 6.42 25.00
CA LEU A 211 7.09 5.14 25.09
C LEU A 211 6.79 4.52 23.72
N TYR A 212 6.76 5.36 22.69
CA TYR A 212 6.36 4.97 21.34
C TYR A 212 7.53 4.81 20.36
N LEU A 213 8.78 5.05 20.82
CA LEU A 213 9.98 4.97 19.98
C LEU A 213 10.21 3.58 19.37
N ALA A 214 9.78 2.52 20.04
CA ALA A 214 9.93 1.16 19.53
C ALA A 214 9.19 0.94 18.19
N ASN A 215 8.16 1.73 17.92
CA ASN A 215 7.34 1.65 16.72
C ASN A 215 7.82 2.59 15.59
N ILE A 216 8.82 3.43 15.86
CA ILE A 216 9.34 4.43 14.93
C ILE A 216 10.71 3.99 14.43
N PRO A 217 11.03 4.17 13.13
CA PRO A 217 12.36 3.87 12.61
C PRO A 217 13.46 4.60 13.36
N PRO A 218 14.61 3.97 13.71
CA PRO A 218 15.67 4.58 14.52
C PRO A 218 16.22 5.92 13.98
N HIS A 219 16.22 6.09 12.66
CA HIS A 219 16.70 7.33 12.03
C HIS A 219 15.75 8.53 12.25
N GLU A 220 14.48 8.27 12.60
CA GLU A 220 13.46 9.29 12.89
C GLU A 220 13.35 9.64 14.37
N HIS A 221 13.95 8.85 15.28
CA HIS A 221 13.82 9.05 16.74
C HIS A 221 14.17 10.46 17.20
N LYS A 222 15.27 11.04 16.67
CA LYS A 222 15.72 12.37 17.07
C LYS A 222 14.71 13.46 16.66
N ALA A 223 14.18 13.37 15.45
CA ALA A 223 13.18 14.30 14.93
C ALA A 223 11.89 14.19 15.75
N PHE A 224 11.41 12.96 15.97
CA PHE A 224 10.21 12.70 16.75
C PHE A 224 10.30 13.17 18.21
N LEU A 225 11.44 13.01 18.88
CA LEU A 225 11.64 13.51 20.23
C LEU A 225 11.72 15.03 20.32
N SER A 226 12.17 15.70 19.24
CA SER A 226 12.22 17.17 19.20
C SER A 226 10.85 17.80 18.91
N GLN A 227 10.02 17.12 18.13
CA GLN A 227 8.63 17.48 17.85
C GLN A 227 7.77 16.23 18.03
N PRO A 228 7.24 15.97 19.24
CA PRO A 228 6.49 14.76 19.53
C PRO A 228 5.06 14.83 18.97
N GLU A 229 4.98 15.19 17.70
CA GLU A 229 3.74 15.30 16.94
C GLU A 229 3.70 14.23 15.86
N PHE A 230 2.52 13.68 15.67
CA PHE A 230 2.25 12.66 14.69
C PHE A 230 1.10 13.11 13.79
N ASN A 231 1.37 13.17 12.49
CA ASN A 231 0.39 13.65 11.50
C ASN A 231 -0.30 12.46 10.81
N LEU A 232 -1.61 12.40 10.99
CA LEU A 232 -2.50 11.48 10.27
C LEU A 232 -3.06 12.19 9.05
N SER A 233 -2.67 11.75 7.86
CA SER A 233 -3.25 12.26 6.62
C SER A 233 -4.75 11.98 6.53
N SER A 234 -5.53 12.92 5.98
CA SER A 234 -6.95 12.71 5.70
C SER A 234 -7.25 11.48 4.86
N ASP A 235 -6.30 11.05 4.04
CA ASP A 235 -6.44 9.85 3.21
C ASP A 235 -6.43 8.56 4.03
N TRP A 236 -5.98 8.60 5.27
CA TRP A 236 -5.90 7.46 6.21
C TRP A 236 -7.02 7.46 7.24
N LEU A 237 -7.80 8.52 7.31
CA LEU A 237 -8.88 8.64 8.27
C LEU A 237 -10.18 8.03 7.71
N PRO A 238 -10.94 7.29 8.54
CA PRO A 238 -12.22 6.71 8.13
C PRO A 238 -13.28 7.75 7.86
N LEU A 239 -13.15 8.93 8.48
CA LEU A 239 -14.05 10.08 8.38
C LEU A 239 -13.25 11.35 8.06
N PRO A 240 -13.88 12.42 7.56
CA PRO A 240 -13.25 13.72 7.47
C PRO A 240 -12.64 14.13 8.81
N ALA A 241 -11.40 14.65 8.83
CA ALA A 241 -10.66 14.97 10.05
C ALA A 241 -11.45 15.81 11.05
N LYS A 242 -12.23 16.80 10.56
CA LYS A 242 -13.10 17.65 11.40
C LYS A 242 -14.20 16.84 12.10
N THR A 243 -14.84 15.93 11.38
CA THR A 243 -15.89 15.07 11.92
C THR A 243 -15.32 14.11 12.95
N LEU A 244 -14.15 13.53 12.66
CA LEU A 244 -13.47 12.62 13.56
C LEU A 244 -13.00 13.33 14.84
N LEU A 245 -12.47 14.55 14.72
CA LEU A 245 -12.09 15.36 15.89
C LEU A 245 -13.32 15.64 16.78
N GLN A 246 -14.45 16.04 16.19
CA GLN A 246 -15.69 16.23 16.93
C GLN A 246 -16.17 14.95 17.64
N GLN A 247 -16.05 13.80 16.98
CA GLN A 247 -16.39 12.52 17.60
C GLN A 247 -15.45 12.20 18.77
N ILE A 248 -14.15 12.42 18.63
CA ILE A 248 -13.16 12.23 19.70
C ILE A 248 -13.51 13.12 20.91
N GLU A 249 -13.82 14.39 20.68
CA GLU A 249 -14.19 15.32 21.73
C GLU A 249 -15.49 14.91 22.44
N GLN A 250 -16.49 14.44 21.71
CA GLN A 250 -17.78 14.02 22.25
C GLN A 250 -17.72 12.71 23.02
N GLU A 251 -17.06 11.69 22.45
CA GLU A 251 -17.08 10.33 23.01
C GLU A 251 -15.93 10.08 23.99
N TYR A 252 -14.77 10.72 23.78
CA TYR A 252 -13.54 10.46 24.52
C TYR A 252 -12.98 11.70 25.23
N GLY A 253 -13.64 12.84 25.14
CA GLY A 253 -13.18 14.09 25.77
C GLY A 253 -13.01 14.02 27.29
N SER A 254 -13.71 13.09 27.96
CA SER A 254 -13.52 12.85 29.40
C SER A 254 -12.21 12.12 29.74
N TYR A 255 -11.64 11.38 28.79
CA TYR A 255 -10.37 10.64 28.95
C TYR A 255 -9.16 11.48 28.55
N TYR A 256 -9.40 12.54 27.79
CA TYR A 256 -8.40 13.41 27.20
C TYR A 256 -8.70 14.85 27.64
N GLN A 257 -7.78 15.43 28.41
CA GLN A 257 -7.85 16.86 28.77
C GLN A 257 -6.83 17.63 27.91
N PRO A 258 -7.28 18.41 26.92
CA PRO A 258 -6.36 19.25 26.15
C PRO A 258 -5.71 20.30 27.08
N ALA A 259 -4.41 20.51 26.91
CA ALA A 259 -3.63 21.47 27.70
C ALA A 259 -4.20 22.92 27.65
N SER A 260 -4.94 23.24 26.58
CA SER A 260 -5.59 24.54 26.41
C SER A 260 -6.72 24.82 27.38
N SER A 261 -7.25 23.82 28.10
CA SER A 261 -8.30 24.02 29.12
C SER A 261 -7.77 24.48 30.47
N ILE A 262 -6.45 24.45 30.68
CA ILE A 262 -5.80 24.83 31.95
C ILE A 262 -5.46 26.33 31.99
N GLU A 263 -5.34 27.00 30.83
CA GLU A 263 -5.05 28.44 30.78
C GLU A 263 -6.28 29.35 30.89
N ALA A 264 -7.49 28.79 30.93
CA ALA A 264 -8.76 29.54 30.98
C ALA A 264 -9.44 29.49 32.35
N ALA A 265 -8.82 28.94 33.37
CA ALA A 265 -9.28 28.90 34.76
C ALA A 265 -8.33 29.67 35.69
#